data_45526755e4ec1bf11e9cfa64d7c83f29
#
_entry.id   45526755e4ec1bf11e9cfa64d7c83f29
#
_cell.length_a   1.000
_cell.length_b   1.000
_cell.length_c   1.000
_cell.angle_alpha   90.00
_cell.angle_beta   90.00
_cell.angle_gamma   90.00
#
_symmetry.space_group_name_H-M   'P 1'
#
loop_
_entity.id
_entity.type
_entity.pdbx_description
1 polymer ?
#
loop_
_entity_poly.entity_id
_entity_poly.type
_entity_poly.pdbx_seq_one_letter_code
_entity_poly.pdbx_strand_id
1 'polypeptide(L)'
;HLGWRSSSTAPIPIWKIDAETGEILWKTEYDCRSVSDLSGGVQSTIALGKNNLSDNLYVTVSRTGGLANGVLACLDKKTGKINWEHKAAYAWSSPICVYDQKGDGRVIYATSAGMMYLLDGKSGEVQDELHVSGSCIEASPVVYDDRLVIGTRGCQICGIKIL
;
A
#
# COMPACT_ATOMS: atom_id res chain seq x y z
N HIS A 1 0.76 12.10 5.71
CA HIS A 1 1.60 11.90 4.56
C HIS A 1 2.40 13.10 4.19
N LEU A 2 3.67 13.06 3.89
CA LEU A 2 4.25 13.94 2.85
C LEU A 2 5.75 13.76 2.75
N GLY A 3 6.15 12.59 2.30
CA GLY A 3 7.54 12.35 2.01
C GLY A 3 7.91 12.77 0.58
N TRP A 4 7.76 14.03 0.28
CA TRP A 4 8.17 14.54 -1.02
C TRP A 4 9.49 15.27 -0.91
N ARG A 5 10.57 14.62 -0.73
CA ARG A 5 11.91 15.03 -1.17
C ARG A 5 13.00 14.23 -0.52
N SER A 6 13.79 13.72 -1.33
CA SER A 6 14.96 12.90 -1.12
C SER A 6 16.16 13.61 -0.48
N SER A 7 16.14 14.90 -0.31
CA SER A 7 17.21 15.63 0.38
C SER A 7 17.07 15.59 1.91
N SER A 8 15.94 15.08 2.41
CA SER A 8 15.77 14.89 3.85
C SER A 8 16.48 13.63 4.31
N THR A 9 17.35 13.75 5.29
CA THR A 9 17.93 12.62 6.02
C THR A 9 17.00 12.06 7.09
N ALA A 10 15.84 12.69 7.30
CA ALA A 10 14.87 12.28 8.29
C ALA A 10 13.97 11.14 7.74
N PRO A 11 13.56 10.21 8.61
CA PRO A 11 12.53 9.23 8.26
C PRO A 11 11.22 9.89 7.82
N ILE A 12 10.46 9.20 6.97
CA ILE A 12 9.16 9.68 6.50
C ILE A 12 8.08 9.30 7.50
N PRO A 13 7.36 10.28 8.05
CA PRO A 13 6.32 10.00 9.03
C PRO A 13 4.96 9.73 8.38
N ILE A 14 4.24 8.79 8.97
CA ILE A 14 2.80 8.58 8.79
C ILE A 14 2.14 9.03 10.09
N TRP A 15 1.20 9.95 10.01
CA TRP A 15 0.51 10.49 11.18
C TRP A 15 -0.97 10.14 11.18
N LYS A 16 -1.51 9.91 12.36
CA LYS A 16 -2.92 10.07 12.62
C LYS A 16 -3.13 11.40 13.35
N ILE A 17 -3.98 12.23 12.78
CA ILE A 17 -4.27 13.56 13.28
C ILE A 17 -5.77 13.60 13.64
N ASP A 18 -6.09 14.17 14.78
CA ASP A 18 -7.44 14.50 15.14
C ASP A 18 -7.96 15.59 14.20
N ALA A 19 -9.11 15.38 13.58
CA ALA A 19 -9.64 16.29 12.56
C ALA A 19 -10.25 17.58 13.15
N GLU A 20 -10.60 17.57 14.41
CA GLU A 20 -11.20 18.74 15.08
C GLU A 20 -10.14 19.61 15.74
N THR A 21 -9.17 18.98 16.41
CA THR A 21 -8.16 19.69 17.20
C THR A 21 -6.85 19.90 16.46
N GLY A 22 -6.56 19.09 15.44
CA GLY A 22 -5.27 19.07 14.74
C GLY A 22 -4.16 18.37 15.52
N GLU A 23 -4.45 17.76 16.67
CA GLU A 23 -3.47 17.04 17.48
C GLU A 23 -2.99 15.76 16.81
N ILE A 24 -1.69 15.48 16.92
CA ILE A 24 -1.10 14.23 16.45
C ILE A 24 -1.41 13.14 17.49
N LEU A 25 -2.26 12.20 17.12
CA LEU A 25 -2.65 11.08 17.99
C LEU A 25 -1.60 9.97 18.03
N TRP A 26 -0.95 9.72 16.89
CA TRP A 26 0.23 8.85 16.81
C TRP A 26 1.06 9.15 15.55
N LYS A 27 2.30 8.66 15.55
CA LYS A 27 3.28 8.79 14.48
C LYS A 27 4.00 7.47 14.29
N THR A 28 4.13 7.03 13.02
CA THR A 28 4.95 5.88 12.62
C THR A 28 5.92 6.33 11.55
N GLU A 29 7.17 5.91 11.61
CA GLU A 29 8.23 6.40 10.73
C GLU A 29 8.83 5.29 9.89
N TYR A 30 9.11 5.61 8.62
CA TYR A 30 9.81 4.74 7.69
C TYR A 30 11.07 5.41 7.15
N ASP A 31 12.16 4.67 7.12
CA ASP A 31 13.38 5.11 6.46
C ASP A 31 13.26 4.86 4.95
N CYS A 32 13.02 5.93 4.22
CA CYS A 32 12.90 5.95 2.76
C CYS A 32 13.98 6.83 2.15
N ARG A 33 15.16 6.91 2.79
CA ARG A 33 16.29 7.68 2.28
C ARG A 33 16.74 7.08 0.97
N SER A 34 16.48 7.78 -0.11
CA SER A 34 16.98 7.41 -1.41
C SER A 34 18.39 7.97 -1.62
N VAL A 35 19.14 7.32 -2.47
CA VAL A 35 20.39 7.86 -3.00
C VAL A 35 20.01 8.97 -3.98
N SER A 36 20.51 10.19 -3.77
CA SER A 36 20.42 11.37 -4.63
C SER A 36 19.13 11.55 -5.45
N ASP A 37 18.38 12.59 -5.13
CA ASP A 37 17.31 13.21 -5.92
C ASP A 37 16.05 12.36 -6.27
N LEU A 38 15.99 11.09 -5.87
CA LEU A 38 14.83 10.24 -6.07
C LEU A 38 13.96 10.21 -4.81
N SER A 39 12.70 10.57 -4.94
CA SER A 39 11.74 10.56 -3.84
C SER A 39 11.34 9.15 -3.45
N GLY A 40 11.27 8.89 -2.16
CA GLY A 40 10.63 7.72 -1.56
C GLY A 40 9.41 8.13 -0.72
N GLY A 41 8.79 7.18 -0.05
CA GLY A 41 7.70 7.42 0.88
C GLY A 41 6.31 7.06 0.36
N VAL A 42 5.29 7.77 0.83
CA VAL A 42 3.88 7.45 0.55
C VAL A 42 3.33 8.41 -0.50
N GLN A 43 2.94 7.87 -1.65
CA GLN A 43 2.19 8.58 -2.68
C GLN A 43 0.78 8.02 -2.87
N SER A 44 0.54 6.84 -2.34
CA SER A 44 -0.74 6.15 -2.41
C SER A 44 -1.74 6.68 -1.38
N THR A 45 -3.02 6.44 -1.64
CA THR A 45 -4.07 6.60 -0.63
C THR A 45 -4.00 5.44 0.37
N ILE A 46 -4.14 5.75 1.65
CA ILE A 46 -4.21 4.74 2.72
C ILE A 46 -5.57 4.04 2.65
N ALA A 47 -5.56 2.71 2.61
CA ALA A 47 -6.79 1.92 2.69
C ALA A 47 -7.17 1.66 4.16
N LEU A 48 -8.43 1.91 4.49
CA LEU A 48 -8.98 1.63 5.82
C LEU A 48 -9.73 0.30 5.80
N GLY A 49 -9.34 -0.61 6.64
CA GLY A 49 -10.06 -1.87 6.84
C GLY A 49 -11.45 -1.66 7.42
N LYS A 50 -12.37 -2.57 7.08
CA LYS A 50 -13.73 -2.69 7.59
C LYS A 50 -13.96 -4.11 8.09
N ASN A 51 -15.14 -4.40 8.60
CA ASN A 51 -15.53 -5.74 9.07
C ASN A 51 -14.43 -6.36 9.98
N ASN A 52 -13.94 -7.56 9.64
CA ASN A 52 -12.91 -8.25 10.38
C ASN A 52 -11.52 -7.59 10.32
N LEU A 53 -11.34 -6.53 9.49
CA LEU A 53 -10.14 -5.71 9.38
C LEU A 53 -10.34 -4.30 9.97
N SER A 54 -11.40 -4.07 10.73
CA SER A 54 -11.81 -2.74 11.23
C SER A 54 -10.73 -1.99 12.00
N ASP A 55 -9.81 -2.69 12.63
CA ASP A 55 -8.72 -2.10 13.42
C ASP A 55 -7.47 -1.81 12.61
N ASN A 56 -7.43 -2.17 11.33
CA ASN A 56 -6.27 -2.08 10.47
C ASN A 56 -6.37 -0.94 9.43
N LEU A 57 -5.23 -0.37 9.09
CA LEU A 57 -5.03 0.42 7.89
C LEU A 57 -3.83 -0.12 7.09
N TYR A 58 -3.84 0.12 5.79
CA TYR A 58 -2.84 -0.40 4.87
C TYR A 58 -2.26 0.74 4.04
N VAL A 59 -0.94 0.77 3.94
CA VAL A 59 -0.22 1.82 3.24
C VAL A 59 0.98 1.25 2.48
N THR A 60 1.16 1.67 1.24
CA THR A 60 2.39 1.37 0.51
C THR A 60 3.43 2.45 0.78
N VAL A 61 4.63 2.01 1.15
CA VAL A 61 5.77 2.89 1.40
C VAL A 61 6.89 2.53 0.43
N SER A 62 7.21 3.44 -0.45
CA SER A 62 8.15 3.21 -1.54
C SER A 62 9.57 3.55 -1.16
N ARG A 63 10.51 2.75 -1.70
CA ARG A 63 11.96 2.94 -1.56
C ARG A 63 12.49 2.81 -0.15
N THR A 64 11.92 1.86 0.57
CA THR A 64 12.44 1.41 1.87
C THR A 64 13.61 0.46 1.66
N GLY A 65 14.78 0.76 2.22
CA GLY A 65 15.97 -0.11 2.12
C GLY A 65 16.60 -0.19 0.72
N GLY A 66 16.15 0.58 -0.27
CA GLY A 66 16.71 0.62 -1.63
C GLY A 66 15.76 1.23 -2.65
N LEU A 67 16.32 1.64 -3.81
CA LEU A 67 15.58 2.37 -4.85
C LEU A 67 14.45 1.56 -5.49
N ALA A 68 14.65 0.26 -5.64
CA ALA A 68 13.68 -0.65 -6.25
C ALA A 68 12.69 -1.25 -5.24
N ASN A 69 12.94 -1.08 -3.94
CA ASN A 69 12.23 -1.76 -2.87
C ASN A 69 11.11 -0.91 -2.29
N GLY A 70 10.15 -1.56 -1.69
CA GLY A 70 9.08 -0.96 -0.94
C GLY A 70 8.40 -1.95 -0.02
N VAL A 71 7.44 -1.49 0.74
CA VAL A 71 6.62 -2.34 1.60
C VAL A 71 5.15 -1.97 1.44
N LEU A 72 4.28 -2.97 1.54
CA LEU A 72 2.91 -2.78 2.00
C LEU A 72 2.91 -3.01 3.50
N ALA A 73 2.54 -2.01 4.27
CA ALA A 73 2.46 -2.08 5.72
C ALA A 73 1.01 -2.10 6.19
N CYS A 74 0.73 -2.97 7.15
CA CYS A 74 -0.50 -2.95 7.94
C CYS A 74 -0.20 -2.33 9.30
N LEU A 75 -0.90 -1.26 9.62
CA LEU A 75 -0.79 -0.59 10.91
C LEU A 75 -2.12 -0.69 11.69
N ASP A 76 -2.00 -0.80 12.99
CA ASP A 76 -3.12 -0.66 13.90
C ASP A 76 -3.65 0.79 13.88
N LYS A 77 -4.93 0.96 13.58
CA LYS A 77 -5.56 2.29 13.44
C LYS A 77 -5.54 3.13 14.72
N LYS A 78 -5.52 2.48 15.89
CA LYS A 78 -5.59 3.17 17.17
C LYS A 78 -4.23 3.66 17.63
N THR A 79 -3.19 2.84 17.42
CA THR A 79 -1.86 3.07 17.98
C THR A 79 -0.78 3.43 16.96
N GLY A 80 -1.02 3.17 15.67
CA GLY A 80 -0.03 3.31 14.61
C GLY A 80 1.04 2.21 14.61
N LYS A 81 0.93 1.21 15.48
CA LYS A 81 1.87 0.08 15.53
C LYS A 81 1.80 -0.73 14.25
N ILE A 82 2.96 -1.12 13.72
CA ILE A 82 3.06 -2.01 12.58
C ILE A 82 2.68 -3.43 13.03
N ASN A 83 1.63 -3.98 12.43
CA ASN A 83 1.18 -5.35 12.67
C ASN A 83 1.95 -6.34 11.81
N TRP A 84 2.12 -6.01 10.52
CA TRP A 84 2.89 -6.79 9.56
C TRP A 84 3.34 -5.93 8.37
N GLU A 85 4.31 -6.43 7.63
CA GLU A 85 4.83 -5.85 6.40
C GLU A 85 5.04 -6.93 5.34
N HIS A 86 4.64 -6.61 4.11
CA HIS A 86 5.01 -7.39 2.93
C HIS A 86 6.02 -6.60 2.09
N LYS A 87 7.22 -7.16 1.93
CA LYS A 87 8.34 -6.53 1.19
C LYS A 87 8.33 -6.98 -0.26
N ALA A 88 8.33 -6.02 -1.18
CA ALA A 88 8.35 -6.26 -2.62
C ALA A 88 9.02 -5.09 -3.36
N ALA A 89 8.85 -5.00 -4.68
CA ALA A 89 9.17 -3.78 -5.41
C ALA A 89 8.29 -2.62 -4.91
N TYR A 90 8.80 -1.38 -5.01
CA TYR A 90 8.05 -0.22 -4.55
C TYR A 90 6.70 -0.07 -5.26
N ALA A 91 5.74 0.55 -4.62
CA ALA A 91 4.39 0.74 -5.12
C ALA A 91 3.92 2.19 -4.95
N TRP A 92 3.50 2.82 -6.04
CA TRP A 92 2.76 4.09 -6.03
C TRP A 92 1.24 3.85 -6.09
N SER A 93 0.84 2.65 -6.48
CA SER A 93 -0.54 2.17 -6.48
C SER A 93 -1.11 2.13 -5.07
N SER A 94 -2.33 2.61 -4.89
CA SER A 94 -3.03 2.52 -3.60
C SER A 94 -3.47 1.08 -3.34
N PRO A 95 -3.27 0.56 -2.13
CA PRO A 95 -3.85 -0.72 -1.74
C PRO A 95 -5.37 -0.58 -1.62
N ILE A 96 -6.08 -1.67 -1.81
CA ILE A 96 -7.52 -1.77 -1.60
C ILE A 96 -7.86 -2.96 -0.72
N CYS A 97 -8.90 -2.83 0.09
CA CYS A 97 -9.47 -3.94 0.85
C CYS A 97 -10.65 -4.52 0.09
N VAL A 98 -10.69 -5.84 -0.05
CA VAL A 98 -11.80 -6.60 -0.62
C VAL A 98 -12.31 -7.60 0.42
N TYR A 99 -13.59 -7.93 0.37
CA TYR A 99 -14.25 -8.77 1.37
C TYR A 99 -15.07 -9.83 0.68
N ASP A 100 -15.00 -11.05 1.18
CA ASP A 100 -15.90 -12.11 0.74
C ASP A 100 -17.29 -11.97 1.40
N GLN A 101 -18.20 -12.88 1.05
CA GLN A 101 -19.58 -12.87 1.56
C GLN A 101 -19.67 -13.08 3.08
N LYS A 102 -18.61 -13.62 3.72
CA LYS A 102 -18.53 -13.81 5.17
C LYS A 102 -17.97 -12.58 5.88
N GLY A 103 -17.47 -11.60 5.11
CA GLY A 103 -16.82 -10.41 5.61
C GLY A 103 -15.33 -10.60 5.91
N ASP A 104 -14.74 -11.71 5.46
CA ASP A 104 -13.30 -11.92 5.58
C ASP A 104 -12.56 -11.07 4.56
N GLY A 105 -11.65 -10.24 5.07
CA GLY A 105 -10.98 -9.20 4.31
C GLY A 105 -9.61 -9.62 3.81
N ARG A 106 -9.34 -9.24 2.57
CA ARG A 106 -8.05 -9.34 1.90
C ARG A 106 -7.59 -7.99 1.43
N VAL A 107 -6.30 -7.86 1.16
CA VAL A 107 -5.70 -6.64 0.62
C VAL A 107 -5.09 -6.94 -0.74
N ILE A 108 -5.39 -6.09 -1.70
CA ILE A 108 -4.80 -6.13 -3.04
C ILE A 108 -3.96 -4.87 -3.23
N TYR A 109 -2.77 -5.02 -3.80
CA TYR A 109 -1.96 -3.91 -4.27
C TYR A 109 -1.09 -4.32 -5.45
N ALA A 110 -0.60 -3.35 -6.21
CA ALA A 110 0.26 -3.58 -7.36
C ALA A 110 1.57 -2.80 -7.22
N THR A 111 2.64 -3.29 -7.86
CA THR A 111 3.99 -2.76 -7.73
C THR A 111 4.54 -2.20 -9.03
N SER A 112 5.65 -1.46 -8.91
CA SER A 112 6.42 -0.95 -10.04
C SER A 112 7.03 -2.04 -10.93
N ALA A 113 7.13 -3.27 -10.43
CA ALA A 113 7.60 -4.41 -11.21
C ALA A 113 6.49 -5.10 -12.03
N GLY A 114 5.28 -4.53 -12.07
CA GLY A 114 4.15 -5.11 -12.80
C GLY A 114 3.48 -6.29 -12.09
N MET A 115 3.85 -6.54 -10.83
CA MET A 115 3.26 -7.59 -9.99
C MET A 115 2.06 -7.04 -9.21
N MET A 116 1.05 -7.87 -9.05
CA MET A 116 -0.08 -7.65 -8.16
C MET A 116 -0.14 -8.79 -7.15
N TYR A 117 -0.47 -8.45 -5.92
CA TYR A 117 -0.54 -9.39 -4.79
C TYR A 117 -1.91 -9.34 -4.14
N LEU A 118 -2.42 -10.52 -3.76
CA LEU A 118 -3.57 -10.71 -2.88
C LEU A 118 -3.07 -11.26 -1.56
N LEU A 119 -3.28 -10.54 -0.46
CA LEU A 119 -2.83 -10.93 0.87
C LEU A 119 -4.01 -11.09 1.83
N ASP A 120 -3.88 -12.00 2.77
CA ASP A 120 -4.74 -12.01 3.95
C ASP A 120 -4.59 -10.69 4.72
N GLY A 121 -5.69 -10.00 4.97
CA GLY A 121 -5.63 -8.68 5.59
C GLY A 121 -5.17 -8.68 7.05
N LYS A 122 -5.34 -9.78 7.79
CA LYS A 122 -4.91 -9.87 9.19
C LYS A 122 -3.46 -10.26 9.34
N SER A 123 -3.04 -11.28 8.60
CA SER A 123 -1.70 -11.88 8.75
C SER A 123 -0.65 -11.30 7.81
N GLY A 124 -1.07 -10.75 6.67
CA GLY A 124 -0.16 -10.33 5.60
C GLY A 124 0.38 -11.49 4.77
N GLU A 125 -0.13 -12.69 4.94
CA GLU A 125 0.25 -13.86 4.15
C GLU A 125 -0.20 -13.69 2.70
N VAL A 126 0.71 -13.92 1.75
CA VAL A 126 0.39 -13.88 0.31
C VAL A 126 -0.47 -15.08 -0.02
N GLN A 127 -1.70 -14.84 -0.46
CA GLN A 127 -2.64 -15.86 -0.88
C GLN A 127 -2.57 -16.12 -2.39
N ASP A 128 -2.26 -15.07 -3.15
CA ASP A 128 -2.09 -15.18 -4.60
C ASP A 128 -1.22 -14.02 -5.12
N GLU A 129 -0.56 -14.25 -6.25
CA GLU A 129 0.22 -13.23 -6.95
C GLU A 129 0.10 -13.39 -8.47
N LEU A 130 0.10 -12.26 -9.18
CA LEU A 130 -0.05 -12.23 -10.62
C LEU A 130 0.91 -11.23 -11.25
N HIS A 131 1.69 -11.67 -12.24
CA HIS A 131 2.41 -10.76 -13.13
C HIS A 131 1.45 -10.21 -14.18
N VAL A 132 1.02 -8.96 -13.99
CA VAL A 132 0.01 -8.29 -14.82
C VAL A 132 0.63 -7.69 -16.07
N SER A 133 1.83 -7.12 -15.95
CA SER A 133 2.47 -6.38 -17.03
C SER A 133 4.00 -6.38 -16.90
N GLY A 134 4.70 -6.39 -18.01
CA GLY A 134 6.14 -6.10 -18.05
C GLY A 134 6.49 -4.62 -17.79
N SER A 135 5.48 -3.79 -17.59
CA SER A 135 5.62 -2.35 -17.29
C SER A 135 5.15 -2.01 -15.89
N CYS A 136 5.64 -0.90 -15.37
CA CYS A 136 5.28 -0.40 -14.06
C CYS A 136 3.74 -0.20 -13.92
N ILE A 137 3.21 -0.54 -12.75
CA ILE A 137 1.84 -0.26 -12.35
C ILE A 137 1.86 0.85 -11.31
N GLU A 138 1.30 2.00 -11.67
CA GLU A 138 1.15 3.16 -10.79
C GLU A 138 -0.32 3.48 -10.51
N ALA A 139 -1.21 3.02 -11.40
CA ALA A 139 -2.65 3.16 -11.21
C ALA A 139 -3.12 2.32 -10.02
N SER A 140 -4.09 2.84 -9.29
CA SER A 140 -4.75 2.10 -8.21
C SER A 140 -5.81 1.18 -8.79
N PRO A 141 -5.92 -0.07 -8.31
CA PRO A 141 -6.96 -0.99 -8.76
C PRO A 141 -8.34 -0.53 -8.29
N VAL A 142 -9.35 -0.89 -9.06
CA VAL A 142 -10.75 -0.78 -8.65
C VAL A 142 -11.40 -2.14 -8.77
N VAL A 143 -12.26 -2.47 -7.80
CA VAL A 143 -13.00 -3.73 -7.77
C VAL A 143 -14.49 -3.44 -7.82
N TYR A 144 -15.18 -4.19 -8.67
CA TYR A 144 -16.63 -4.25 -8.73
C TYR A 144 -17.03 -5.72 -8.88
N ASP A 145 -17.81 -6.21 -7.91
CA ASP A 145 -18.18 -7.62 -7.82
C ASP A 145 -16.95 -8.54 -7.81
N ASP A 146 -16.85 -9.50 -8.72
CA ASP A 146 -15.72 -10.42 -8.89
C ASP A 146 -14.65 -9.91 -9.89
N ARG A 147 -14.71 -8.64 -10.26
CA ARG A 147 -13.82 -8.05 -11.27
C ARG A 147 -12.95 -6.96 -10.69
N LEU A 148 -11.67 -7.05 -10.98
CA LEU A 148 -10.69 -5.99 -10.74
C LEU A 148 -10.26 -5.40 -12.07
N VAL A 149 -10.17 -4.06 -12.13
CA VAL A 149 -9.62 -3.34 -13.29
C VAL A 149 -8.43 -2.51 -12.84
N ILE A 150 -7.36 -2.55 -13.62
CA ILE A 150 -6.13 -1.81 -13.35
C ILE A 150 -5.46 -1.35 -14.65
N GLY A 151 -4.92 -0.14 -14.65
CA GLY A 151 -4.11 0.41 -15.74
C GLY A 151 -2.63 0.19 -15.53
N THR A 152 -1.87 0.08 -16.62
CA THR A 152 -0.41 -0.05 -16.58
C THR A 152 0.27 1.02 -17.40
N ARG A 153 1.54 1.31 -17.13
CA ARG A 153 2.35 2.22 -17.99
C ARG A 153 2.69 1.62 -19.35
N GLY A 154 2.41 0.34 -19.55
CA GLY A 154 2.47 -0.31 -20.86
C GLY A 154 1.29 -0.03 -21.78
N CYS A 155 0.52 1.04 -21.52
CA CYS A 155 -0.67 1.44 -22.29
C CYS A 155 -1.76 0.36 -22.31
N GLN A 156 -1.90 -0.40 -21.22
CA GLN A 156 -2.88 -1.47 -21.08
C GLN A 156 -3.85 -1.17 -19.95
N ILE A 157 -5.10 -1.57 -20.15
CA ILE A 157 -6.11 -1.69 -19.09
C ILE A 157 -6.43 -3.19 -18.98
N CYS A 158 -6.19 -3.74 -17.81
CA CYS A 158 -6.36 -5.16 -17.54
C CYS A 158 -7.60 -5.40 -16.67
N GLY A 159 -8.46 -6.31 -17.10
CA GLY A 159 -9.57 -6.85 -16.32
C GLY A 159 -9.17 -8.22 -15.76
N ILE A 160 -9.26 -8.38 -14.44
CA ILE A 160 -8.83 -9.59 -13.73
C ILE A 160 -10.02 -10.12 -12.95
N LYS A 161 -10.28 -11.41 -13.01
CA LYS A 161 -11.30 -12.06 -12.18
C LYS A 161 -10.67 -12.38 -10.81
N ILE A 162 -11.35 -11.95 -9.75
CA ILE A 162 -11.00 -12.31 -8.37
C ILE A 162 -11.88 -13.47 -7.97
N LEU A 163 -11.31 -14.57 -7.54
CA LEU A 163 -12.05 -15.77 -7.09
C LEU A 163 -12.42 -15.66 -5.62
#